data_82f9d951fa8092a5a48f1520cdbc3e87
#
_entry.id   82f9d951fa8092a5a48f1520cdbc3e87
#
_cell.length_a   1.000
_cell.length_b   1.000
_cell.length_c   1.000
_cell.angle_alpha   90.00
_cell.angle_beta   90.00
_cell.angle_gamma   90.00
#
_symmetry.space_group_name_H-M   'P 1'
#
loop_
_entity.id
_entity.type
_entity.pdbx_description
1 polymer ?
#
loop_
_entity_poly.entity_id
_entity_poly.type
_entity_poly.pdbx_seq_one_letter_code
_entity_poly.pdbx_strand_id
1 'polypeptide(L)'
;RTSSSAASDVYKRQRHYTTVFKPTEVLMMMTAFASMETVHIAAYSHLLDTIGMPESEYSAFMKYKEMKDKYDYMQNFNVESKEDIAKTVAVFSAFTEGLQLFASFAILLNFPRFNKMKGMGQIVTWSVRDETLHCNSMIRLFKEFINENPHIWTPQLKKELYEACRTIVHHEDAFIDLAFEMGPMNGLTCLLYTSDAADDDVR
;
A
#
# COMPACT_ATOMS: atom_id res chain seq x y z
N ARG A 1 -20.77 7.73 -4.84
CA ARG A 1 -19.83 6.67 -5.23
C ARG A 1 -18.70 6.67 -4.22
N THR A 2 -18.68 5.69 -3.36
CA THR A 2 -17.56 5.46 -2.44
C THR A 2 -16.43 4.83 -3.25
N SER A 3 -15.46 5.65 -3.64
CA SER A 3 -14.20 5.19 -4.20
C SER A 3 -13.53 4.17 -3.27
N SER A 4 -12.70 3.29 -3.81
CA SER A 4 -11.96 2.30 -2.99
C SER A 4 -11.30 3.03 -1.82
N SER A 5 -11.56 2.59 -0.59
CA SER A 5 -11.18 3.34 0.60
C SER A 5 -9.66 3.48 0.75
N ALA A 6 -8.89 2.48 0.31
CA ALA A 6 -7.43 2.52 0.39
C ALA A 6 -6.83 3.67 -0.45
N ALA A 7 -7.22 3.80 -1.73
CA ALA A 7 -6.75 4.89 -2.59
C ALA A 7 -7.23 6.26 -2.10
N SER A 8 -8.47 6.34 -1.57
CA SER A 8 -8.99 7.56 -0.92
C SER A 8 -8.17 7.98 0.30
N ASP A 9 -7.66 7.02 1.08
CA ASP A 9 -6.88 7.30 2.27
C ASP A 9 -5.44 7.72 1.92
N VAL A 10 -4.81 7.10 0.93
CA VAL A 10 -3.51 7.55 0.40
C VAL A 10 -3.63 8.98 -0.11
N TYR A 11 -4.66 9.31 -0.91
CA TYR A 11 -4.91 10.67 -1.38
C TYR A 11 -5.08 11.68 -0.23
N LYS A 12 -5.87 11.36 0.79
CA LYS A 12 -6.07 12.23 1.96
C LYS A 12 -4.75 12.51 2.67
N ARG A 13 -3.87 11.52 2.81
CA ARG A 13 -2.61 11.64 3.53
C ARG A 13 -1.55 12.39 2.75
N GLN A 14 -1.47 12.22 1.43
CA GLN A 14 -0.62 13.05 0.59
C GLN A 14 -0.97 14.54 0.74
N ARG A 15 -2.26 14.88 0.89
CA ARG A 15 -2.67 16.24 1.24
C ARG A 15 -2.16 16.70 2.60
N HIS A 16 -2.07 15.83 3.60
CA HIS A 16 -1.51 16.18 4.91
C HIS A 16 -0.02 16.51 4.80
N TYR A 17 0.75 15.78 4.01
CA TYR A 17 2.18 16.07 3.81
C TYR A 17 2.43 17.44 3.17
N THR A 18 1.56 17.96 2.33
CA THR A 18 1.69 19.31 1.76
C THR A 18 1.63 20.42 2.80
N THR A 19 1.08 20.15 3.97
CA THR A 19 1.11 21.09 5.10
C THR A 19 2.42 21.03 5.89
N VAL A 20 3.09 19.90 5.88
CA VAL A 20 4.32 19.60 6.61
C VAL A 20 5.56 20.00 5.80
N PHE A 21 5.66 19.53 4.56
CA PHE A 21 6.80 19.80 3.69
C PHE A 21 6.59 21.09 2.91
N LYS A 22 7.60 21.99 2.94
CA LYS A 22 7.55 23.28 2.28
C LYS A 22 8.37 23.41 0.99
N PRO A 23 9.44 22.59 0.75
CA PRO A 23 10.19 22.69 -0.51
C PRO A 23 9.28 22.48 -1.72
N THR A 24 9.44 23.33 -2.73
CA THR A 24 8.59 23.33 -3.94
C THR A 24 8.61 21.98 -4.65
N GLU A 25 9.77 21.35 -4.72
CA GLU A 25 9.98 20.05 -5.37
C GLU A 25 9.16 18.94 -4.68
N VAL A 26 9.11 18.96 -3.36
CA VAL A 26 8.31 18.01 -2.57
C VAL A 26 6.82 18.26 -2.79
N LEU A 27 6.39 19.53 -2.79
CA LEU A 27 4.99 19.88 -3.05
C LEU A 27 4.55 19.45 -4.45
N MET A 28 5.40 19.67 -5.46
CA MET A 28 5.14 19.24 -6.84
C MET A 28 5.04 17.70 -6.94
N MET A 29 5.96 16.98 -6.32
CA MET A 29 5.94 15.52 -6.24
C MET A 29 4.64 15.00 -5.60
N MET A 30 4.27 15.53 -4.43
CA MET A 30 3.03 15.13 -3.73
C MET A 30 1.76 15.43 -4.54
N THR A 31 1.75 16.55 -5.26
CA THR A 31 0.63 16.92 -6.13
C THR A 31 0.52 15.97 -7.33
N ALA A 32 1.64 15.59 -7.92
CA ALA A 32 1.67 14.62 -9.01
C ALA A 32 1.14 13.24 -8.52
N PHE A 33 1.60 12.76 -7.38
CA PHE A 33 1.12 11.52 -6.78
C PHE A 33 -0.39 11.56 -6.48
N ALA A 34 -0.87 12.64 -5.86
CA ALA A 34 -2.29 12.81 -5.61
C ALA A 34 -3.14 12.78 -6.91
N SER A 35 -2.59 13.28 -8.02
CA SER A 35 -3.24 13.20 -9.33
C SER A 35 -3.25 11.77 -9.87
N MET A 36 -2.15 11.02 -9.72
CA MET A 36 -2.06 9.60 -10.13
C MET A 36 -3.05 8.74 -9.34
N GLU A 37 -3.19 8.94 -8.02
CA GLU A 37 -4.18 8.27 -7.19
C GLU A 37 -5.63 8.51 -7.67
N THR A 38 -5.91 9.69 -8.19
CA THR A 38 -7.23 9.97 -8.77
C THR A 38 -7.51 9.09 -9.99
N VAL A 39 -6.48 8.82 -10.79
CA VAL A 39 -6.57 7.90 -11.95
C VAL A 39 -6.75 6.46 -11.48
N HIS A 40 -6.00 6.01 -10.46
CA HIS A 40 -6.14 4.68 -9.87
C HIS A 40 -7.57 4.45 -9.35
N ILE A 41 -8.13 5.39 -8.58
CA ILE A 41 -9.51 5.33 -8.09
C ILE A 41 -10.50 5.18 -9.24
N ALA A 42 -10.35 5.99 -10.29
CA ALA A 42 -11.24 5.94 -11.45
C ALA A 42 -11.12 4.60 -12.20
N ALA A 43 -9.89 4.11 -12.39
CA ALA A 43 -9.62 2.86 -13.11
C ALA A 43 -10.19 1.64 -12.38
N TYR A 44 -9.97 1.52 -11.07
CA TYR A 44 -10.50 0.40 -10.28
C TYR A 44 -12.03 0.50 -10.10
N SER A 45 -12.60 1.68 -9.98
CA SER A 45 -14.05 1.86 -9.98
C SER A 45 -14.65 1.40 -11.30
N HIS A 46 -14.07 1.81 -12.44
CA HIS A 46 -14.50 1.38 -13.76
C HIS A 46 -14.36 -0.14 -13.97
N LEU A 47 -13.31 -0.75 -13.42
CA LEU A 47 -13.12 -2.20 -13.45
C LEU A 47 -14.27 -2.91 -12.73
N LEU A 48 -14.61 -2.50 -11.50
CA LEU A 48 -15.72 -3.10 -10.74
C LEU A 48 -17.05 -2.95 -11.45
N ASP A 49 -17.33 -1.77 -12.02
CA ASP A 49 -18.54 -1.55 -12.84
C ASP A 49 -18.57 -2.48 -14.07
N THR A 50 -17.42 -2.64 -14.75
CA THR A 50 -17.29 -3.47 -15.96
C THR A 50 -17.53 -4.96 -15.70
N ILE A 51 -17.08 -5.47 -14.56
CA ILE A 51 -17.33 -6.87 -14.16
C ILE A 51 -18.72 -7.07 -13.53
N GLY A 52 -19.50 -6.01 -13.38
CA GLY A 52 -20.87 -6.07 -12.87
C GLY A 52 -20.98 -6.27 -11.38
N MET A 53 -19.96 -5.85 -10.59
CA MET A 53 -20.04 -5.90 -9.14
C MET A 53 -21.08 -4.93 -8.62
N PRO A 54 -21.98 -5.37 -7.71
CA PRO A 54 -22.95 -4.49 -7.12
C PRO A 54 -22.27 -3.45 -6.22
N GLU A 55 -22.90 -2.28 -6.07
CA GLU A 55 -22.32 -1.18 -5.27
C GLU A 55 -22.04 -1.56 -3.80
N SER A 56 -22.79 -2.52 -3.27
CA SER A 56 -22.53 -3.09 -1.93
C SER A 56 -21.13 -3.70 -1.76
N GLU A 57 -20.52 -4.17 -2.84
CA GLU A 57 -19.19 -4.78 -2.81
C GLU A 57 -18.06 -3.75 -2.64
N TYR A 58 -18.31 -2.48 -2.96
CA TYR A 58 -17.33 -1.40 -2.76
C TYR A 58 -16.94 -1.18 -1.29
N SER A 59 -17.79 -1.60 -0.37
CA SER A 59 -17.52 -1.56 1.07
C SER A 59 -17.46 -2.95 1.72
N ALA A 60 -17.64 -4.02 0.94
CA ALA A 60 -17.70 -5.39 1.46
C ALA A 60 -16.39 -5.80 2.15
N PHE A 61 -15.23 -5.27 1.71
CA PHE A 61 -13.93 -5.56 2.33
C PHE A 61 -13.91 -5.23 3.83
N MET A 62 -14.69 -4.24 4.30
CA MET A 62 -14.79 -3.89 5.72
C MET A 62 -15.54 -4.92 6.56
N LYS A 63 -16.19 -5.91 5.93
CA LYS A 63 -16.82 -7.04 6.61
C LYS A 63 -15.80 -8.10 7.06
N TYR A 64 -14.63 -8.12 6.42
CA TYR A 64 -13.55 -9.03 6.75
C TYR A 64 -12.66 -8.40 7.81
N LYS A 65 -12.42 -9.15 8.90
CA LYS A 65 -11.65 -8.66 10.05
C LYS A 65 -10.23 -8.26 9.62
N GLU A 66 -9.58 -9.07 8.80
CA GLU A 66 -8.22 -8.89 8.31
C GLU A 66 -8.08 -7.57 7.52
N MET A 67 -9.07 -7.27 6.68
CA MET A 67 -9.10 -6.02 5.91
C MET A 67 -9.40 -4.81 6.80
N LYS A 68 -10.28 -4.98 7.78
CA LYS A 68 -10.60 -3.95 8.74
C LYS A 68 -9.40 -3.63 9.64
N ASP A 69 -8.69 -4.64 10.13
CA ASP A 69 -7.50 -4.47 10.97
C ASP A 69 -6.40 -3.71 10.22
N LYS A 70 -6.15 -4.02 8.94
CA LYS A 70 -5.26 -3.25 8.06
C LYS A 70 -5.69 -1.78 7.99
N TYR A 71 -6.95 -1.54 7.73
CA TYR A 71 -7.51 -0.20 7.62
C TYR A 71 -7.35 0.58 8.93
N ASP A 72 -7.80 0.00 10.05
CA ASP A 72 -7.76 0.65 11.37
C ASP A 72 -6.31 0.95 11.80
N TYR A 73 -5.36 0.05 11.52
CA TYR A 73 -3.95 0.27 11.82
C TYR A 73 -3.41 1.51 11.10
N MET A 74 -3.76 1.67 9.82
CA MET A 74 -3.32 2.81 9.03
C MET A 74 -3.92 4.15 9.46
N GLN A 75 -5.01 4.17 10.26
CA GLN A 75 -5.59 5.40 10.80
C GLN A 75 -4.82 5.94 12.02
N ASN A 76 -3.92 5.16 12.64
CA ASN A 76 -3.24 5.51 13.89
C ASN A 76 -1.95 6.34 13.72
N PHE A 77 -1.60 6.74 12.50
CA PHE A 77 -0.41 7.55 12.23
C PHE A 77 -0.75 9.03 12.16
N ASN A 78 0.12 9.87 12.75
CA ASN A 78 0.00 11.32 12.80
C ASN A 78 1.28 12.03 12.31
N VAL A 79 1.29 13.37 12.35
CA VAL A 79 2.41 14.21 11.89
C VAL A 79 2.67 15.35 12.88
N GLU A 80 2.53 15.08 14.18
CA GLU A 80 2.62 16.09 15.23
C GLU A 80 4.07 16.43 15.60
N SER A 81 4.96 15.44 15.54
CA SER A 81 6.39 15.60 15.78
C SER A 81 7.21 15.23 14.53
N LYS A 82 8.50 15.59 14.54
CA LYS A 82 9.41 15.18 13.46
C LYS A 82 9.59 13.65 13.40
N GLU A 83 9.59 13.00 14.55
CA GLU A 83 9.62 11.54 14.67
C GLU A 83 8.36 10.91 14.08
N ASP A 84 7.18 11.48 14.37
CA ASP A 84 5.92 11.01 13.79
C ASP A 84 5.88 11.22 12.27
N ILE A 85 6.37 12.36 11.78
CA ILE A 85 6.51 12.62 10.35
C ILE A 85 7.41 11.56 9.70
N ALA A 86 8.59 11.30 10.28
CA ALA A 86 9.52 10.29 9.75
C ALA A 86 8.87 8.90 9.72
N LYS A 87 8.21 8.50 10.82
CA LYS A 87 7.50 7.23 10.92
C LYS A 87 6.39 7.12 9.89
N THR A 88 5.55 8.14 9.80
CA THR A 88 4.42 8.18 8.86
C THR A 88 4.90 8.12 7.41
N VAL A 89 5.94 8.87 7.04
CA VAL A 89 6.53 8.82 5.70
C VAL A 89 7.05 7.42 5.38
N ALA A 90 7.80 6.79 6.30
CA ALA A 90 8.33 5.43 6.10
C ALA A 90 7.22 4.39 5.93
N VAL A 91 6.20 4.45 6.79
CA VAL A 91 5.09 3.48 6.80
C VAL A 91 4.27 3.60 5.52
N PHE A 92 3.87 4.83 5.13
CA PHE A 92 3.02 5.01 3.95
C PHE A 92 3.75 4.80 2.63
N SER A 93 5.06 5.02 2.58
CA SER A 93 5.82 4.81 1.37
C SER A 93 6.30 3.37 1.21
N ALA A 94 7.24 2.96 2.07
CA ALA A 94 7.92 1.68 1.91
C ALA A 94 7.01 0.50 2.27
N PHE A 95 6.20 0.63 3.32
CA PHE A 95 5.45 -0.51 3.84
C PHE A 95 4.04 -0.60 3.26
N THR A 96 3.37 0.51 2.97
CA THR A 96 2.04 0.45 2.35
C THR A 96 2.14 0.28 0.84
N GLU A 97 2.78 1.20 0.15
CA GLU A 97 2.87 1.18 -1.31
C GLU A 97 3.86 0.11 -1.82
N GLY A 98 4.91 -0.19 -1.04
CA GLY A 98 5.93 -1.18 -1.40
C GLY A 98 5.62 -2.62 -0.96
N LEU A 99 4.91 -2.82 0.15
CA LEU A 99 4.66 -4.15 0.71
C LEU A 99 3.19 -4.56 0.66
N GLN A 100 2.26 -3.75 1.22
CA GLN A 100 0.85 -4.14 1.37
C GLN A 100 0.10 -4.35 0.05
N LEU A 101 0.53 -3.74 -1.05
CA LEU A 101 -0.10 -3.90 -2.35
C LEU A 101 0.41 -5.12 -3.12
N PHE A 102 1.57 -5.66 -2.72
CA PHE A 102 2.27 -6.70 -3.48
C PHE A 102 1.44 -7.97 -3.63
N ALA A 103 0.90 -8.53 -2.56
CA ALA A 103 0.10 -9.76 -2.61
C ALA A 103 -1.17 -9.57 -3.45
N SER A 104 -1.87 -8.46 -3.27
CA SER A 104 -3.05 -8.12 -4.07
C SER A 104 -2.72 -8.04 -5.56
N PHE A 105 -1.65 -7.34 -5.93
CA PHE A 105 -1.22 -7.25 -7.33
C PHE A 105 -0.80 -8.60 -7.91
N ALA A 106 -0.08 -9.42 -7.14
CA ALA A 106 0.31 -10.74 -7.57
C ALA A 106 -0.90 -11.66 -7.84
N ILE A 107 -1.90 -11.63 -6.96
CA ILE A 107 -3.17 -12.35 -7.16
C ILE A 107 -3.88 -11.87 -8.41
N LEU A 108 -4.02 -10.55 -8.60
CA LEU A 108 -4.69 -9.98 -9.76
C LEU A 108 -3.93 -10.26 -11.07
N LEU A 109 -2.60 -10.16 -11.08
CA LEU A 109 -1.76 -10.47 -12.24
C LEU A 109 -1.73 -11.96 -12.60
N ASN A 110 -2.19 -12.82 -11.71
CA ASN A 110 -2.32 -14.24 -12.01
C ASN A 110 -3.41 -14.54 -13.07
N PHE A 111 -4.48 -13.76 -13.12
CA PHE A 111 -5.57 -13.98 -14.07
C PHE A 111 -5.13 -13.88 -15.54
N PRO A 112 -4.37 -12.87 -15.98
CA PRO A 112 -3.83 -12.80 -17.34
C PRO A 112 -2.98 -13.99 -17.76
N ARG A 113 -2.26 -14.63 -16.81
CA ARG A 113 -1.47 -15.84 -17.09
C ARG A 113 -2.33 -16.99 -17.65
N PHE A 114 -3.61 -17.01 -17.28
CA PHE A 114 -4.60 -17.97 -17.77
C PHE A 114 -5.55 -17.38 -18.81
N ASN A 115 -5.11 -16.34 -19.50
CA ASN A 115 -5.87 -15.68 -20.57
C ASN A 115 -7.19 -15.03 -20.11
N LYS A 116 -7.31 -14.71 -18.80
CA LYS A 116 -8.48 -14.09 -18.21
C LYS A 116 -8.19 -12.62 -17.82
N MET A 117 -9.22 -11.76 -17.81
CA MET A 117 -9.17 -10.40 -17.29
C MET A 117 -7.94 -9.58 -17.74
N LYS A 118 -7.60 -9.65 -19.03
CA LYS A 118 -6.40 -8.98 -19.57
C LYS A 118 -6.41 -7.47 -19.37
N GLY A 119 -7.56 -6.82 -19.49
CA GLY A 119 -7.72 -5.38 -19.24
C GLY A 119 -7.40 -5.01 -17.78
N MET A 120 -7.88 -5.81 -16.82
CA MET A 120 -7.51 -5.67 -15.42
C MET A 120 -5.98 -5.83 -15.24
N GLY A 121 -5.38 -6.86 -15.83
CA GLY A 121 -3.94 -7.07 -15.76
C GLY A 121 -3.14 -5.87 -16.27
N GLN A 122 -3.64 -5.20 -17.32
CA GLN A 122 -3.00 -3.98 -17.83
C GLN A 122 -3.12 -2.81 -16.84
N ILE A 123 -4.28 -2.61 -16.23
CA ILE A 123 -4.49 -1.59 -15.17
C ILE A 123 -3.53 -1.86 -14.01
N VAL A 124 -3.48 -3.10 -13.52
CA VAL A 124 -2.58 -3.48 -12.41
C VAL A 124 -1.12 -3.26 -12.77
N THR A 125 -0.70 -3.60 -13.99
CA THR A 125 0.68 -3.36 -14.46
C THR A 125 1.05 -1.87 -14.44
N TRP A 126 0.14 -1.00 -14.83
CA TRP A 126 0.35 0.46 -14.74
C TRP A 126 0.40 0.92 -13.28
N SER A 127 -0.50 0.44 -12.42
CA SER A 127 -0.47 0.75 -10.99
C SER A 127 0.86 0.33 -10.36
N VAL A 128 1.36 -0.89 -10.59
CA VAL A 128 2.66 -1.36 -10.07
C VAL A 128 3.81 -0.40 -10.45
N ARG A 129 3.81 0.09 -11.69
CA ARG A 129 4.82 1.06 -12.14
C ARG A 129 4.74 2.37 -11.35
N ASP A 130 3.53 2.88 -11.16
CA ASP A 130 3.28 4.14 -10.48
C ASP A 130 3.59 4.02 -8.98
N GLU A 131 3.16 2.94 -8.33
CA GLU A 131 3.48 2.65 -6.92
C GLU A 131 5.00 2.46 -6.69
N THR A 132 5.71 1.89 -7.66
CA THR A 132 7.17 1.79 -7.60
C THR A 132 7.82 3.19 -7.62
N LEU A 133 7.30 4.11 -8.43
CA LEU A 133 7.76 5.50 -8.45
C LEU A 133 7.46 6.20 -7.12
N HIS A 134 6.24 6.04 -6.59
CA HIS A 134 5.83 6.60 -5.30
C HIS A 134 6.75 6.11 -4.18
N CYS A 135 6.89 4.80 -4.05
CA CYS A 135 7.72 4.16 -3.03
C CYS A 135 9.17 4.67 -3.07
N ASN A 136 9.82 4.65 -4.24
CA ASN A 136 11.21 5.11 -4.37
C ASN A 136 11.38 6.60 -4.05
N SER A 137 10.45 7.43 -4.48
CA SER A 137 10.50 8.87 -4.24
C SER A 137 10.28 9.21 -2.78
N MET A 138 9.35 8.53 -2.13
CA MET A 138 9.08 8.71 -0.70
C MET A 138 10.20 8.17 0.20
N ILE A 139 10.85 7.06 -0.19
CA ILE A 139 12.07 6.56 0.50
C ILE A 139 13.19 7.61 0.39
N ARG A 140 13.33 8.25 -0.76
CA ARG A 140 14.29 9.36 -0.92
C ARG A 140 13.93 10.53 0.00
N LEU A 141 12.66 10.94 0.02
CA LEU A 141 12.19 12.00 0.91
C LEU A 141 12.47 11.65 2.38
N PHE A 142 12.20 10.42 2.81
CA PHE A 142 12.52 9.94 4.15
C PHE A 142 14.02 10.10 4.45
N LYS A 143 14.90 9.67 3.55
CA LYS A 143 16.34 9.77 3.74
C LYS A 143 16.80 11.22 3.88
N GLU A 144 16.32 12.12 3.01
CA GLU A 144 16.65 13.55 3.09
C GLU A 144 16.11 14.16 4.39
N PHE A 145 14.88 13.81 4.79
CA PHE A 145 14.31 14.30 6.04
C PHE A 145 15.12 13.86 7.28
N ILE A 146 15.62 12.62 7.30
CA ILE A 146 16.51 12.15 8.36
C ILE A 146 17.87 12.86 8.32
N ASN A 147 18.44 13.09 7.13
CA ASN A 147 19.69 13.81 6.95
C ASN A 147 19.61 15.26 7.48
N GLU A 148 18.50 15.93 7.24
CA GLU A 148 18.22 17.29 7.74
C GLU A 148 17.92 17.30 9.25
N ASN A 149 17.49 16.19 9.83
CA ASN A 149 17.10 16.04 11.22
C ASN A 149 17.80 14.85 11.91
N PRO A 150 19.15 14.78 11.94
CA PRO A 150 19.87 13.59 12.39
C PRO A 150 19.60 13.24 13.87
N HIS A 151 19.18 14.22 14.67
CA HIS A 151 18.86 14.03 16.09
C HIS A 151 17.65 13.11 16.32
N ILE A 152 16.72 12.99 15.36
CA ILE A 152 15.57 12.10 15.48
C ILE A 152 15.91 10.63 15.12
N TRP A 153 17.04 10.35 14.47
CA TRP A 153 17.45 9.00 14.06
C TRP A 153 17.97 8.17 15.24
N THR A 154 17.14 8.01 16.25
CA THR A 154 17.43 7.35 17.52
C THR A 154 17.20 5.83 17.46
N PRO A 155 17.79 5.04 18.38
CA PRO A 155 17.46 3.63 18.53
C PRO A 155 15.95 3.38 18.74
N GLN A 156 15.27 4.31 19.42
CA GLN A 156 13.83 4.21 19.67
C GLN A 156 13.03 4.34 18.35
N LEU A 157 13.30 5.37 17.53
CA LEU A 157 12.62 5.52 16.24
C LEU A 157 12.88 4.31 15.32
N LYS A 158 14.12 3.79 15.28
CA LYS A 158 14.45 2.58 14.54
C LYS A 158 13.61 1.39 14.99
N LYS A 159 13.52 1.18 16.32
CA LYS A 159 12.69 0.11 16.88
C LYS A 159 11.23 0.24 16.48
N GLU A 160 10.66 1.44 16.56
CA GLU A 160 9.26 1.71 16.17
C GLU A 160 9.02 1.43 14.67
N LEU A 161 9.98 1.77 13.80
CA LEU A 161 9.90 1.46 12.38
C LEU A 161 9.93 -0.06 12.12
N TYR A 162 10.79 -0.81 12.82
CA TYR A 162 10.81 -2.28 12.73
C TYR A 162 9.51 -2.91 13.24
N GLU A 163 8.96 -2.39 14.34
CA GLU A 163 7.68 -2.86 14.88
C GLU A 163 6.54 -2.58 13.91
N ALA A 164 6.50 -1.38 13.31
CA ALA A 164 5.52 -1.05 12.28
C ALA A 164 5.63 -1.97 11.06
N CYS A 165 6.85 -2.24 10.58
CA CYS A 165 7.08 -3.18 9.49
C CYS A 165 6.54 -4.58 9.81
N ARG A 166 6.87 -5.13 10.97
CA ARG A 166 6.39 -6.45 11.42
C ARG A 166 4.87 -6.52 11.53
N THR A 167 4.25 -5.46 12.05
CA THR A 167 2.78 -5.39 12.15
C THR A 167 2.16 -5.41 10.76
N ILE A 168 2.72 -4.68 9.81
CA ILE A 168 2.23 -4.64 8.43
C ILE A 168 2.41 -5.99 7.73
N VAL A 169 3.57 -6.65 7.91
CA VAL A 169 3.79 -8.02 7.42
C VAL A 169 2.74 -8.97 7.99
N HIS A 170 2.49 -8.94 9.30
CA HIS A 170 1.47 -9.78 9.92
C HIS A 170 0.06 -9.53 9.33
N HIS A 171 -0.29 -8.28 9.08
CA HIS A 171 -1.57 -7.96 8.45
C HIS A 171 -1.63 -8.45 6.99
N GLU A 172 -0.50 -8.44 6.29
CA GLU A 172 -0.44 -8.94 4.91
C GLU A 172 -0.53 -10.47 4.88
N ASP A 173 0.13 -11.17 5.78
CA ASP A 173 0.01 -12.63 5.93
C ASP A 173 -1.45 -13.02 6.23
N ALA A 174 -2.12 -12.31 7.17
CA ALA A 174 -3.54 -12.53 7.46
C ALA A 174 -4.46 -12.28 6.24
N PHE A 175 -4.14 -11.28 5.41
CA PHE A 175 -4.85 -11.05 4.15
C PHE A 175 -4.63 -12.19 3.15
N ILE A 176 -3.39 -12.70 3.04
CA ILE A 176 -3.06 -13.83 2.17
C ILE A 176 -3.81 -15.08 2.63
N ASP A 177 -3.83 -15.37 3.91
CA ASP A 177 -4.58 -16.50 4.47
C ASP A 177 -6.07 -16.38 4.14
N LEU A 178 -6.67 -15.22 4.32
CA LEU A 178 -8.07 -14.94 3.93
C LEU A 178 -8.29 -15.18 2.43
N ALA A 179 -7.38 -14.70 1.58
CA ALA A 179 -7.50 -14.83 0.13
C ALA A 179 -7.46 -16.31 -0.33
N PHE A 180 -6.80 -17.17 0.43
CA PHE A 180 -6.68 -18.60 0.16
C PHE A 180 -7.56 -19.49 1.06
N GLU A 181 -8.45 -18.92 1.87
CA GLU A 181 -9.34 -19.68 2.78
C GLU A 181 -10.17 -20.75 2.05
N MET A 182 -10.59 -20.47 0.83
CA MET A 182 -11.34 -21.40 -0.02
C MET A 182 -10.45 -22.39 -0.80
N GLY A 183 -9.15 -22.38 -0.56
CA GLY A 183 -8.18 -23.26 -1.21
C GLY A 183 -7.27 -22.52 -2.22
N PRO A 184 -6.30 -23.23 -2.82
CA PRO A 184 -5.33 -22.64 -3.72
C PRO A 184 -5.97 -22.15 -5.01
N MET A 185 -5.48 -21.03 -5.52
CA MET A 185 -5.80 -20.54 -6.85
C MET A 185 -4.94 -21.27 -7.88
N ASN A 186 -5.44 -21.42 -9.11
CA ASN A 186 -4.66 -22.05 -10.18
C ASN A 186 -3.32 -21.29 -10.39
N GLY A 187 -2.21 -21.97 -10.20
CA GLY A 187 -0.86 -21.42 -10.33
C GLY A 187 -0.37 -20.54 -9.16
N LEU A 188 -1.14 -20.47 -8.08
CA LEU A 188 -0.77 -19.79 -6.83
C LEU A 188 -1.12 -20.64 -5.63
N THR A 189 -0.20 -20.71 -4.66
CA THR A 189 -0.44 -21.28 -3.34
C THR A 189 -0.09 -20.25 -2.28
N CYS A 190 -0.68 -20.32 -1.08
CA CYS A 190 -0.38 -19.40 0.01
C CYS A 190 1.12 -19.39 0.39
N LEU A 191 1.80 -20.54 0.31
CA LEU A 191 3.23 -20.67 0.61
C LEU A 191 4.15 -19.83 -0.30
N LEU A 192 3.71 -19.43 -1.50
CA LEU A 192 4.49 -18.57 -2.39
C LEU A 192 4.46 -17.09 -1.98
N TYR A 193 3.58 -16.71 -1.07
CA TYR A 193 3.30 -15.30 -0.74
C TYR A 193 3.40 -14.97 0.75
N THR A 194 3.71 -15.94 1.60
CA THR A 194 3.98 -15.68 3.02
C THR A 194 5.40 -15.13 3.21
N SER A 195 5.58 -14.32 4.22
CA SER A 195 6.90 -13.74 4.58
C SER A 195 7.96 -14.80 4.86
N ASP A 196 7.54 -16.00 5.32
CA ASP A 196 8.43 -17.12 5.60
C ASP A 196 9.00 -17.78 4.34
N ALA A 197 8.36 -17.61 3.17
CA ALA A 197 8.86 -18.14 1.90
C ALA A 197 10.23 -17.57 1.49
N ALA A 198 10.58 -16.36 1.98
CA ALA A 198 11.88 -15.75 1.75
C ALA A 198 13.00 -16.33 2.64
N ASP A 199 12.67 -16.94 3.77
CA ASP A 199 13.66 -17.51 4.72
C ASP A 199 14.07 -18.96 4.36
N ASP A 200 13.24 -19.70 3.62
CA ASP A 200 13.53 -21.08 3.23
C ASP A 200 14.53 -21.19 2.08
N ASP A 201 14.68 -20.14 1.25
CA ASP A 201 15.67 -20.10 0.16
C ASP A 201 17.10 -19.71 0.62
N VAL A 202 17.32 -19.45 1.91
CA VAL A 202 18.60 -19.02 2.50
C VAL A 202 19.26 -20.11 3.35
N ARG A 203 18.73 -21.35 3.33
CA ARG A 203 19.33 -22.50 4.03
C ARG A 203 20.07 -23.46 3.11
#